data_39a651417257914d83b98f9b5e1ee596
#
_entry.id   39a651417257914d83b98f9b5e1ee596
#
_cell.length_a   1.000
_cell.length_b   1.000
_cell.length_c   1.000
_cell.angle_alpha   90.00
_cell.angle_beta   90.00
_cell.angle_gamma   90.00
#
_symmetry.space_group_name_H-M   'P 1'
#
loop_
_entity.id
_entity.type
_entity.pdbx_description
1 polymer ?
#
loop_
_entity_poly.entity_id
_entity_poly.type
_entity_poly.pdbx_seq_one_letter_code
_entity_poly.pdbx_strand_id
1 'polypeptide(L)'
;MKAFGDEDTIFEDMDVLNPNEQTYQPESLPEREVELDQIHSALRPATMGSTPLNLIVYGQSGQGKTVGIRLKTDQLQEYAADSEMDLTVVHIRCKGMDGSYHVLTHLVKRLREKRFGPGEELPSGHQRKTLLNMVIENLEKVGGTVIVVLDEIDAIGDDDYILYELPRSNPDGVRLSLIGITNDLQFRENLDADVRSSLGEDEVRFEPYDADQLRNILARRAVGALRDTYFEDDVEDYQHLRSEILTDDTIPLAAALGAQDTGDAREAIRLLFRATRFADDRSETTVTEEHVREARDFLETKAIESGIQTLPNQRMLALMAVTYHGIQGNTPVTTTPIYTQYKTFCEYADVNVLSNRRFRDRLNDLADTNVLNKRQGRGRGDENQYSLAVDLDTALENLPKESERLGDVAMVLREQGGVADK
;
A
#
# COMPACT_ATOMS: atom_id res chain seq x y z
N MET A 1 -2.19 -6.23 36.90
CA MET A 1 -3.14 -6.13 35.79
C MET A 1 -3.58 -4.68 35.78
N LYS A 2 -3.12 -3.87 34.80
CA LYS A 2 -3.53 -2.46 34.71
C LYS A 2 -5.01 -2.41 34.32
N ALA A 3 -5.80 -1.50 34.94
CA ALA A 3 -7.17 -1.30 34.55
C ALA A 3 -7.26 -0.43 33.30
N PHE A 4 -8.22 -0.67 32.41
CA PHE A 4 -8.44 0.20 31.25
C PHE A 4 -8.76 1.62 31.75
N GLY A 5 -8.03 2.62 31.25
CA GLY A 5 -8.20 4.04 31.57
C GLY A 5 -7.23 4.62 32.62
N ASP A 6 -6.31 3.82 33.17
CA ASP A 6 -5.28 4.25 34.16
C ASP A 6 -3.89 4.38 33.52
N GLU A 7 -3.79 4.53 32.21
CA GLU A 7 -2.52 4.58 31.53
C GLU A 7 -2.09 6.03 31.24
N ASP A 8 -0.97 6.42 31.84
CA ASP A 8 -0.24 7.62 31.39
C ASP A 8 0.32 7.31 30.00
N THR A 9 -0.36 7.74 28.94
CA THR A 9 0.09 7.63 27.55
C THR A 9 0.68 8.95 27.08
N ILE A 10 1.72 8.87 26.24
CA ILE A 10 2.31 10.03 25.57
C ILE A 10 1.47 10.51 24.37
N PHE A 11 0.44 9.74 23.96
CA PHE A 11 -0.48 10.13 22.91
C PHE A 11 -1.59 11.07 23.41
N GLU A 12 -1.90 12.08 22.62
CA GLU A 12 -3.14 12.87 22.69
C GLU A 12 -4.21 12.19 21.83
N ASP A 13 -3.89 11.94 20.56
CA ASP A 13 -4.71 11.19 19.59
C ASP A 13 -3.82 10.24 18.77
N MET A 14 -3.86 8.95 19.10
CA MET A 14 -3.07 7.93 18.43
C MET A 14 -3.44 7.76 16.94
N ASP A 15 -4.69 8.02 16.56
CA ASP A 15 -5.17 7.81 15.19
C ASP A 15 -4.52 8.77 14.19
N VAL A 16 -4.09 9.94 14.65
CA VAL A 16 -3.38 10.92 13.80
C VAL A 16 -2.05 10.39 13.29
N LEU A 17 -1.30 9.60 14.08
CA LEU A 17 -0.06 8.94 13.66
C LEU A 17 -0.28 7.55 13.05
N ASN A 18 -1.49 7.00 13.14
CA ASN A 18 -1.78 5.68 12.60
C ASN A 18 -1.62 5.69 11.06
N PRO A 19 -0.75 4.85 10.47
CA PRO A 19 -0.55 4.81 9.02
C PRO A 19 -1.73 4.20 8.26
N ASN A 20 -2.76 3.71 8.97
CA ASN A 20 -3.96 3.16 8.34
C ASN A 20 -4.88 4.30 7.87
N GLU A 21 -4.99 4.48 6.56
CA GLU A 21 -5.77 5.53 5.90
C GLU A 21 -7.27 5.57 6.26
N GLN A 22 -7.79 4.51 6.87
CA GLN A 22 -9.21 4.45 7.26
C GLN A 22 -9.48 5.15 8.60
N THR A 23 -8.46 5.37 9.40
CA THR A 23 -8.58 5.93 10.75
C THR A 23 -8.37 7.43 10.81
N TYR A 24 -7.56 7.98 9.91
CA TYR A 24 -7.26 9.41 9.88
C TYR A 24 -7.27 9.98 8.48
N GLN A 25 -8.05 11.03 8.27
CA GLN A 25 -8.11 11.81 7.04
C GLN A 25 -7.62 13.23 7.35
N PRO A 26 -6.47 13.65 6.80
CA PRO A 26 -5.93 14.97 7.10
C PRO A 26 -6.77 16.08 6.45
N GLU A 27 -6.94 17.19 7.17
CA GLU A 27 -7.62 18.39 6.66
C GLU A 27 -6.81 19.12 5.57
N SER A 28 -5.51 18.91 5.54
CA SER A 28 -4.59 19.45 4.55
C SER A 28 -3.56 18.42 4.14
N LEU A 29 -3.01 18.54 2.95
CA LEU A 29 -1.91 17.71 2.46
C LEU A 29 -0.70 18.61 2.20
N PRO A 30 0.14 18.83 3.22
CA PRO A 30 1.32 19.67 3.09
C PRO A 30 2.29 19.09 2.06
N GLU A 31 3.10 19.98 1.47
CA GLU A 31 4.11 19.63 0.46
C GLU A 31 3.51 19.11 -0.87
N ARG A 32 2.19 19.37 -1.10
CA ARG A 32 1.45 18.96 -2.31
C ARG A 32 0.58 20.09 -2.85
N GLU A 33 0.91 21.33 -2.52
CA GLU A 33 0.14 22.52 -2.92
C GLU A 33 0.01 22.61 -4.45
N VAL A 34 1.09 22.33 -5.19
CA VAL A 34 1.12 22.38 -6.65
C VAL A 34 0.21 21.32 -7.27
N GLU A 35 0.32 20.08 -6.79
CA GLU A 35 -0.52 18.97 -7.26
C GLU A 35 -1.98 19.19 -6.91
N LEU A 36 -2.26 19.70 -5.70
CA LEU A 36 -3.61 20.05 -5.27
C LEU A 36 -4.22 21.18 -6.09
N ASP A 37 -3.43 22.18 -6.50
CA ASP A 37 -3.88 23.26 -7.36
C ASP A 37 -4.17 22.79 -8.79
N GLN A 38 -3.39 21.82 -9.30
CA GLN A 38 -3.66 21.18 -10.59
C GLN A 38 -4.98 20.38 -10.55
N ILE A 39 -5.19 19.58 -9.49
CA ILE A 39 -6.45 18.85 -9.29
C ILE A 39 -7.62 19.82 -9.15
N HIS A 40 -7.47 20.89 -8.36
CA HIS A 40 -8.47 21.93 -8.22
C HIS A 40 -8.85 22.54 -9.58
N SER A 41 -7.84 22.85 -10.41
CA SER A 41 -8.04 23.43 -11.73
C SER A 41 -8.82 22.51 -12.67
N ALA A 42 -8.57 21.19 -12.61
CA ALA A 42 -9.28 20.17 -13.38
C ALA A 42 -10.76 20.04 -12.93
N LEU A 43 -11.03 20.18 -11.63
CA LEU A 43 -12.37 20.05 -11.06
C LEU A 43 -13.20 21.34 -11.10
N ARG A 44 -12.54 22.50 -11.11
CA ARG A 44 -13.17 23.83 -11.07
C ARG A 44 -14.29 24.05 -12.10
N PRO A 45 -14.24 23.52 -13.34
CA PRO A 45 -15.35 23.70 -14.28
C PRO A 45 -16.71 23.25 -13.73
N ALA A 46 -16.74 22.27 -12.80
CA ALA A 46 -17.97 21.84 -12.15
C ALA A 46 -18.70 23.00 -11.44
N THR A 47 -17.96 23.87 -10.76
CA THR A 47 -18.54 25.01 -10.03
C THR A 47 -19.15 26.08 -10.95
N MET A 48 -18.82 26.03 -12.25
CA MET A 48 -19.35 26.91 -13.28
C MET A 48 -20.45 26.23 -14.12
N GLY A 49 -20.92 25.05 -13.71
CA GLY A 49 -21.92 24.28 -14.46
C GLY A 49 -21.36 23.64 -15.74
N SER A 50 -20.04 23.53 -15.87
CA SER A 50 -19.35 22.87 -16.98
C SER A 50 -18.84 21.49 -16.58
N THR A 51 -18.50 20.63 -17.57
CA THR A 51 -17.95 19.31 -17.32
C THR A 51 -16.53 19.43 -16.77
N PRO A 52 -16.19 18.82 -15.60
CA PRO A 52 -14.81 18.71 -15.11
C PRO A 52 -13.92 17.96 -16.10
N LEU A 53 -12.63 18.20 -16.06
CA LEU A 53 -11.69 17.49 -16.92
C LEU A 53 -11.49 16.05 -16.44
N ASN A 54 -11.26 15.14 -17.37
CA ASN A 54 -10.71 13.82 -17.02
C ASN A 54 -9.26 14.01 -16.58
N LEU A 55 -8.81 13.22 -15.60
CA LEU A 55 -7.50 13.39 -14.99
C LEU A 55 -6.85 12.05 -14.74
N ILE A 56 -5.56 11.93 -15.06
CA ILE A 56 -4.74 10.80 -14.62
C ILE A 56 -3.73 11.29 -13.59
N VAL A 57 -3.70 10.61 -12.44
CA VAL A 57 -2.82 10.94 -11.32
C VAL A 57 -1.79 9.84 -11.16
N TYR A 58 -0.53 10.20 -11.34
CA TYR A 58 0.61 9.29 -11.27
C TYR A 58 1.41 9.47 -10.01
N GLY A 59 2.14 8.45 -9.62
CA GLY A 59 3.16 8.49 -8.60
C GLY A 59 3.31 7.14 -7.90
N GLN A 60 4.37 6.94 -7.18
CA GLN A 60 4.57 5.72 -6.40
C GLN A 60 3.60 5.63 -5.21
N SER A 61 3.58 4.49 -4.52
CA SER A 61 2.80 4.33 -3.29
C SER A 61 3.21 5.34 -2.22
N GLY A 62 2.27 5.75 -1.35
CA GLY A 62 2.54 6.62 -0.21
C GLY A 62 2.82 8.10 -0.49
N GLN A 63 2.66 8.56 -1.75
CA GLN A 63 2.92 9.95 -2.14
C GLN A 63 1.72 10.89 -1.98
N GLY A 64 0.59 10.40 -1.44
CA GLY A 64 -0.57 11.22 -1.13
C GLY A 64 -1.61 11.33 -2.26
N LYS A 65 -1.49 10.61 -3.40
CA LYS A 65 -2.44 10.69 -4.53
C LYS A 65 -3.89 10.52 -4.14
N THR A 66 -4.21 9.38 -3.52
CA THR A 66 -5.59 9.05 -3.09
C THR A 66 -6.11 10.07 -2.09
N VAL A 67 -5.26 10.50 -1.14
CA VAL A 67 -5.59 11.52 -0.14
C VAL A 67 -5.85 12.87 -0.81
N GLY A 68 -5.00 13.29 -1.75
CA GLY A 68 -5.16 14.55 -2.49
C GLY A 68 -6.44 14.60 -3.32
N ILE A 69 -6.78 13.49 -4.01
CA ILE A 69 -8.05 13.39 -4.76
C ILE A 69 -9.26 13.44 -3.82
N ARG A 70 -9.22 12.69 -2.70
CA ARG A 70 -10.31 12.73 -1.71
C ARG A 70 -10.47 14.13 -1.14
N LEU A 71 -9.39 14.75 -0.68
CA LEU A 71 -9.43 16.10 -0.13
C LEU A 71 -10.11 17.10 -1.10
N LYS A 72 -9.73 17.06 -2.38
CA LYS A 72 -10.30 17.98 -3.38
C LYS A 72 -11.72 17.64 -3.77
N THR A 73 -12.07 16.35 -3.82
CA THR A 73 -13.46 15.93 -4.09
C THR A 73 -14.38 16.23 -2.91
N ASP A 74 -13.90 16.08 -1.67
CA ASP A 74 -14.68 16.39 -0.47
C ASP A 74 -14.92 17.90 -0.36
N GLN A 75 -13.90 18.73 -0.58
CA GLN A 75 -14.05 20.20 -0.67
C GLN A 75 -15.06 20.61 -1.75
N LEU A 76 -15.05 19.93 -2.91
CA LEU A 76 -16.02 20.19 -3.96
C LEU A 76 -17.44 19.75 -3.56
N GLN A 77 -17.58 18.65 -2.80
CA GLN A 77 -18.88 18.20 -2.28
C GLN A 77 -19.45 19.16 -1.23
N GLU A 78 -18.60 19.70 -0.34
CA GLU A 78 -18.99 20.75 0.62
C GLU A 78 -19.47 22.00 -0.12
N TYR A 79 -18.70 22.49 -1.10
CA TYR A 79 -19.12 23.60 -1.94
C TYR A 79 -20.44 23.31 -2.67
N ALA A 80 -20.61 22.10 -3.19
CA ALA A 80 -21.82 21.70 -3.89
C ALA A 80 -23.05 21.70 -2.98
N ALA A 81 -22.90 21.27 -1.73
CA ALA A 81 -23.97 21.31 -0.73
C ALA A 81 -24.39 22.74 -0.39
N ASP A 82 -23.43 23.67 -0.25
CA ASP A 82 -23.68 25.08 0.06
C ASP A 82 -24.30 25.84 -1.13
N SER A 83 -23.98 25.45 -2.37
CA SER A 83 -24.43 26.12 -3.60
C SER A 83 -25.58 25.43 -4.32
N GLU A 84 -26.20 24.42 -3.68
CA GLU A 84 -27.31 23.62 -4.26
C GLU A 84 -26.94 22.99 -5.63
N MET A 85 -25.66 22.63 -5.80
CA MET A 85 -25.17 22.00 -7.01
C MET A 85 -25.33 20.48 -6.94
N ASP A 86 -25.95 19.87 -7.94
CA ASP A 86 -26.06 18.42 -8.05
C ASP A 86 -24.68 17.82 -8.39
N LEU A 87 -24.02 17.27 -7.37
CA LEU A 87 -22.72 16.60 -7.47
C LEU A 87 -22.74 15.20 -6.86
N THR A 88 -22.29 14.23 -7.61
CA THR A 88 -22.07 12.87 -7.12
C THR A 88 -20.62 12.45 -7.37
N VAL A 89 -19.92 12.02 -6.32
CA VAL A 89 -18.60 11.43 -6.42
C VAL A 89 -18.67 9.93 -6.09
N VAL A 90 -18.10 9.11 -6.98
CA VAL A 90 -18.07 7.64 -6.84
C VAL A 90 -16.61 7.19 -6.85
N HIS A 91 -16.15 6.60 -5.74
CA HIS A 91 -14.80 6.03 -5.62
C HIS A 91 -14.86 4.51 -5.80
N ILE A 92 -14.03 3.98 -6.68
CA ILE A 92 -13.83 2.54 -6.92
C ILE A 92 -12.33 2.24 -6.76
N ARG A 93 -12.00 1.31 -5.87
CA ARG A 93 -10.65 0.77 -5.77
C ARG A 93 -10.53 -0.45 -6.67
N CYS A 94 -9.70 -0.37 -7.70
CA CYS A 94 -9.56 -1.40 -8.73
C CYS A 94 -8.70 -2.59 -8.30
N LYS A 95 -7.94 -2.48 -7.21
CA LYS A 95 -7.09 -3.57 -6.68
C LYS A 95 -7.88 -4.85 -6.43
N GLY A 96 -7.43 -5.95 -7.06
CA GLY A 96 -8.11 -7.25 -6.99
C GLY A 96 -9.30 -7.39 -7.93
N MET A 97 -9.52 -6.43 -8.84
CA MET A 97 -10.51 -6.51 -9.90
C MET A 97 -9.83 -6.88 -11.22
N ASP A 98 -10.14 -8.04 -11.77
CA ASP A 98 -9.62 -8.46 -13.06
C ASP A 98 -10.43 -7.81 -14.20
N GLY A 99 -9.90 -6.70 -14.75
CA GLY A 99 -10.44 -6.04 -15.93
C GLY A 99 -11.69 -5.19 -15.72
N SER A 100 -12.13 -4.57 -16.81
CA SER A 100 -13.25 -3.62 -16.88
C SER A 100 -14.59 -4.22 -16.45
N TYR A 101 -14.76 -5.55 -16.57
CA TYR A 101 -16.01 -6.21 -16.17
C TYR A 101 -16.31 -5.99 -14.68
N HIS A 102 -15.34 -6.25 -13.82
CA HIS A 102 -15.49 -6.11 -12.37
C HIS A 102 -15.67 -4.65 -11.96
N VAL A 103 -14.92 -3.73 -12.59
CA VAL A 103 -15.05 -2.29 -12.33
C VAL A 103 -16.47 -1.81 -12.71
N LEU A 104 -17.01 -2.21 -13.87
CA LEU A 104 -18.36 -1.86 -14.28
C LEU A 104 -19.43 -2.42 -13.34
N THR A 105 -19.30 -3.66 -12.85
CA THR A 105 -20.25 -4.23 -11.88
C THR A 105 -20.25 -3.43 -10.57
N HIS A 106 -19.09 -3.07 -10.08
CA HIS A 106 -18.96 -2.25 -8.86
C HIS A 106 -19.48 -0.82 -9.08
N LEU A 107 -19.28 -0.24 -10.27
CA LEU A 107 -19.78 1.09 -10.59
C LEU A 107 -21.31 1.11 -10.65
N VAL A 108 -21.94 0.10 -11.26
CA VAL A 108 -23.42 -0.06 -11.23
C VAL A 108 -23.94 -0.14 -9.80
N LYS A 109 -23.29 -0.96 -8.95
CA LYS A 109 -23.67 -1.10 -7.55
C LYS A 109 -23.56 0.25 -6.84
N ARG A 110 -22.42 0.94 -6.93
CA ARG A 110 -22.19 2.23 -6.25
C ARG A 110 -23.18 3.32 -6.70
N LEU A 111 -23.47 3.42 -7.99
CA LEU A 111 -24.47 4.36 -8.51
C LEU A 111 -25.89 4.06 -7.99
N ARG A 112 -26.24 2.78 -7.86
CA ARG A 112 -27.51 2.38 -7.23
C ARG A 112 -27.56 2.71 -5.75
N GLU A 113 -26.48 2.44 -5.02
CA GLU A 113 -26.36 2.79 -3.59
C GLU A 113 -26.50 4.30 -3.33
N LYS A 114 -26.04 5.15 -4.25
CA LYS A 114 -26.26 6.61 -4.18
C LYS A 114 -27.73 7.00 -4.30
N ARG A 115 -28.53 6.19 -4.99
CA ARG A 115 -29.95 6.47 -5.23
C ARG A 115 -30.89 5.80 -4.21
N PHE A 116 -30.57 4.59 -3.79
CA PHE A 116 -31.47 3.74 -3.01
C PHE A 116 -30.95 3.46 -1.59
N GLY A 117 -29.73 3.87 -1.28
CA GLY A 117 -29.04 3.55 -0.02
C GLY A 117 -28.18 2.28 -0.11
N PRO A 118 -27.45 1.98 0.97
CA PRO A 118 -26.53 0.84 1.01
C PRO A 118 -27.27 -0.50 0.94
N GLY A 119 -26.58 -1.53 0.40
CA GLY A 119 -27.10 -2.90 0.36
C GLY A 119 -27.47 -3.39 -1.03
N GLU A 120 -27.22 -2.62 -2.08
CA GLU A 120 -27.40 -3.06 -3.47
C GLU A 120 -26.49 -4.25 -3.82
N GLU A 121 -27.02 -5.23 -4.54
CA GLU A 121 -26.26 -6.38 -4.98
C GLU A 121 -25.41 -6.06 -6.22
N LEU A 122 -24.30 -6.81 -6.38
CA LEU A 122 -23.52 -6.77 -7.60
C LEU A 122 -24.30 -7.43 -8.74
N PRO A 123 -24.45 -6.78 -9.91
CA PRO A 123 -25.04 -7.40 -11.08
C PRO A 123 -24.18 -8.59 -11.53
N SER A 124 -24.81 -9.72 -11.85
CA SER A 124 -24.13 -10.94 -12.29
C SER A 124 -24.72 -11.48 -13.59
N GLY A 125 -23.91 -12.24 -14.34
CA GLY A 125 -24.36 -12.92 -15.56
C GLY A 125 -24.59 -12.01 -16.78
N HIS A 126 -24.18 -10.75 -16.73
CA HIS A 126 -24.32 -9.81 -17.83
C HIS A 126 -23.05 -9.74 -18.69
N GLN A 127 -23.20 -9.37 -19.96
CA GLN A 127 -22.05 -9.04 -20.82
C GLN A 127 -21.55 -7.64 -20.49
N ARG A 128 -20.25 -7.35 -20.76
CA ARG A 128 -19.61 -6.03 -20.53
C ARG A 128 -20.42 -4.85 -21.09
N LYS A 129 -20.90 -4.99 -22.34
CA LYS A 129 -21.70 -3.95 -22.99
C LYS A 129 -23.04 -3.69 -22.26
N THR A 130 -23.66 -4.73 -21.74
CA THR A 130 -24.88 -4.59 -20.93
C THR A 130 -24.58 -3.86 -19.61
N LEU A 131 -23.48 -4.19 -18.96
CA LEU A 131 -23.06 -3.49 -17.75
C LEU A 131 -22.76 -2.01 -18.02
N LEU A 132 -22.08 -1.68 -19.11
CA LEU A 132 -21.86 -0.30 -19.51
C LEU A 132 -23.19 0.45 -19.72
N ASN A 133 -24.17 -0.16 -20.41
CA ASN A 133 -25.49 0.45 -20.57
C ASN A 133 -26.18 0.66 -19.21
N MET A 134 -26.06 -0.30 -18.29
CA MET A 134 -26.60 -0.15 -16.92
C MET A 134 -25.88 1.00 -16.16
N VAL A 135 -24.57 1.20 -16.36
CA VAL A 135 -23.85 2.34 -15.81
C VAL A 135 -24.42 3.64 -16.37
N ILE A 136 -24.54 3.76 -17.70
CA ILE A 136 -25.08 4.95 -18.37
C ILE A 136 -26.50 5.27 -17.87
N GLU A 137 -27.39 4.30 -17.84
CA GLU A 137 -28.75 4.47 -17.32
C GLU A 137 -28.78 4.94 -15.85
N ASN A 138 -27.87 4.44 -15.01
CA ASN A 138 -27.81 4.87 -13.61
C ASN A 138 -27.19 6.27 -13.49
N LEU A 139 -26.21 6.63 -14.32
CA LEU A 139 -25.67 7.99 -14.41
C LEU A 139 -26.76 8.99 -14.79
N GLU A 140 -27.55 8.71 -15.84
CA GLU A 140 -28.67 9.57 -16.29
C GLU A 140 -29.73 9.75 -15.21
N LYS A 141 -29.97 8.71 -14.41
CA LYS A 141 -30.92 8.79 -13.28
C LYS A 141 -30.35 9.53 -12.06
N VAL A 142 -29.04 9.56 -11.89
CA VAL A 142 -28.37 10.40 -10.89
C VAL A 142 -28.39 11.86 -11.34
N GLY A 143 -28.07 12.12 -12.60
CA GLY A 143 -28.04 13.47 -13.17
C GLY A 143 -26.91 14.36 -12.65
N GLY A 144 -26.90 15.62 -13.05
CA GLY A 144 -25.97 16.63 -12.55
C GLY A 144 -24.52 16.40 -12.96
N THR A 145 -23.59 16.71 -12.06
CA THR A 145 -22.16 16.43 -12.25
C THR A 145 -21.78 15.12 -11.56
N VAL A 146 -21.16 14.21 -12.27
CA VAL A 146 -20.70 12.92 -11.73
C VAL A 146 -19.20 12.77 -11.95
N ILE A 147 -18.46 12.58 -10.86
CA ILE A 147 -17.02 12.30 -10.87
C ILE A 147 -16.81 10.84 -10.48
N VAL A 148 -16.22 10.06 -11.38
CA VAL A 148 -15.85 8.67 -11.12
C VAL A 148 -14.34 8.60 -10.87
N VAL A 149 -13.95 8.18 -9.67
CA VAL A 149 -12.55 7.99 -9.29
C VAL A 149 -12.25 6.50 -9.31
N LEU A 150 -11.30 6.10 -10.15
CA LEU A 150 -10.76 4.75 -10.24
C LEU A 150 -9.36 4.73 -9.62
N ASP A 151 -9.25 4.18 -8.42
CA ASP A 151 -7.99 4.08 -7.69
C ASP A 151 -7.30 2.75 -7.98
N GLU A 152 -5.96 2.77 -8.09
CA GLU A 152 -5.12 1.63 -8.51
C GLU A 152 -5.61 1.07 -9.89
N ILE A 153 -5.81 1.98 -10.85
CA ILE A 153 -6.38 1.66 -12.18
C ILE A 153 -5.51 0.71 -12.99
N ASP A 154 -4.20 0.67 -12.74
CA ASP A 154 -3.25 -0.29 -13.31
C ASP A 154 -3.59 -1.75 -12.99
N ALA A 155 -4.37 -2.00 -11.93
CA ALA A 155 -4.83 -3.35 -11.57
C ALA A 155 -5.80 -3.99 -12.59
N ILE A 156 -6.42 -3.20 -13.49
CA ILE A 156 -7.28 -3.75 -14.56
C ILE A 156 -6.48 -4.46 -15.68
N GLY A 157 -5.14 -4.33 -15.69
CA GLY A 157 -4.27 -4.94 -16.70
C GLY A 157 -4.51 -4.35 -18.09
N ASP A 158 -4.46 -5.22 -19.10
CA ASP A 158 -4.61 -4.84 -20.51
C ASP A 158 -6.09 -4.59 -20.94
N ASP A 159 -7.06 -4.73 -20.03
CA ASP A 159 -8.49 -4.51 -20.34
C ASP A 159 -8.89 -3.04 -20.11
N ASP A 160 -8.57 -2.18 -21.05
CA ASP A 160 -8.83 -0.74 -21.02
C ASP A 160 -10.24 -0.32 -21.51
N TYR A 161 -11.15 -1.29 -21.70
CA TYR A 161 -12.49 -1.05 -22.23
C TYR A 161 -13.28 0.05 -21.50
N ILE A 162 -13.23 0.07 -20.17
CA ILE A 162 -13.94 1.11 -19.38
C ILE A 162 -13.34 2.49 -19.60
N LEU A 163 -12.02 2.59 -19.78
CA LEU A 163 -11.30 3.84 -19.99
C LEU A 163 -11.58 4.45 -21.36
N TYR A 164 -11.91 3.59 -22.34
CA TYR A 164 -12.30 4.01 -23.67
C TYR A 164 -13.78 4.42 -23.74
N GLU A 165 -14.66 3.58 -23.21
CA GLU A 165 -16.10 3.70 -23.43
C GLU A 165 -16.77 4.71 -22.48
N LEU A 166 -16.36 4.73 -21.19
CA LEU A 166 -17.03 5.55 -20.19
C LEU A 166 -16.87 7.06 -20.44
N PRO A 167 -15.68 7.60 -20.76
CA PRO A 167 -15.54 9.03 -21.07
C PRO A 167 -16.28 9.47 -22.34
N ARG A 168 -16.49 8.55 -23.27
CA ARG A 168 -17.21 8.79 -24.56
C ARG A 168 -18.70 8.57 -24.50
N SER A 169 -19.21 8.05 -23.40
CA SER A 169 -20.61 7.63 -23.30
C SER A 169 -21.62 8.78 -23.35
N ASN A 170 -21.20 9.99 -23.00
CA ASN A 170 -22.03 11.21 -23.00
C ASN A 170 -23.48 10.96 -22.48
N PRO A 171 -23.67 10.52 -21.22
CA PRO A 171 -24.99 10.25 -20.68
C PRO A 171 -25.84 11.52 -20.63
N ASP A 172 -27.11 11.40 -20.98
CA ASP A 172 -28.04 12.54 -21.09
C ASP A 172 -28.22 13.24 -19.74
N GLY A 173 -28.04 14.57 -19.73
CA GLY A 173 -28.19 15.38 -18.51
C GLY A 173 -27.07 15.21 -17.47
N VAL A 174 -25.96 14.58 -17.83
CA VAL A 174 -24.83 14.31 -16.91
C VAL A 174 -23.54 14.96 -17.42
N ARG A 175 -22.85 15.66 -16.54
CA ARG A 175 -21.46 16.12 -16.74
C ARG A 175 -20.53 15.10 -16.09
N LEU A 176 -20.04 14.16 -16.90
CA LEU A 176 -19.21 13.07 -16.43
C LEU A 176 -17.72 13.41 -16.51
N SER A 177 -16.97 13.16 -15.43
CA SER A 177 -15.52 13.19 -15.39
C SER A 177 -14.97 11.90 -14.80
N LEU A 178 -13.86 11.42 -15.35
CA LEU A 178 -13.14 10.24 -14.91
C LEU A 178 -11.76 10.65 -14.35
N ILE A 179 -11.47 10.24 -13.12
CA ILE A 179 -10.16 10.41 -12.49
C ILE A 179 -9.55 9.02 -12.30
N GLY A 180 -8.42 8.77 -12.95
CA GLY A 180 -7.64 7.55 -12.78
C GLY A 180 -6.43 7.80 -11.88
N ILE A 181 -6.22 6.96 -10.86
CA ILE A 181 -5.04 7.00 -10.00
C ILE A 181 -4.22 5.74 -10.24
N THR A 182 -2.93 5.89 -10.53
CA THR A 182 -2.04 4.75 -10.82
C THR A 182 -0.69 4.88 -10.12
N ASN A 183 -0.08 3.73 -9.82
CA ASN A 183 1.30 3.63 -9.36
C ASN A 183 2.27 3.35 -10.52
N ASP A 184 1.77 3.02 -11.72
CA ASP A 184 2.57 2.78 -12.91
C ASP A 184 2.81 4.09 -13.67
N LEU A 185 4.05 4.57 -13.65
CA LEU A 185 4.46 5.79 -14.35
C LEU A 185 4.38 5.67 -15.88
N GLN A 186 4.32 4.45 -16.41
CA GLN A 186 4.19 4.17 -17.85
C GLN A 186 2.75 3.81 -18.24
N PHE A 187 1.82 3.83 -17.29
CA PHE A 187 0.43 3.39 -17.52
C PHE A 187 -0.16 3.97 -18.81
N ARG A 188 -0.07 5.29 -18.99
CA ARG A 188 -0.60 5.96 -20.17
C ARG A 188 0.10 5.58 -21.46
N GLU A 189 1.42 5.36 -21.41
CA GLU A 189 2.21 4.96 -22.59
C GLU A 189 1.80 3.57 -23.07
N ASN A 190 1.37 2.71 -22.16
CA ASN A 190 0.91 1.35 -22.43
C ASN A 190 -0.53 1.29 -22.96
N LEU A 191 -1.33 2.37 -22.81
CA LEU A 191 -2.69 2.43 -23.34
C LEU A 191 -2.69 2.63 -24.86
N ASP A 192 -3.72 2.11 -25.54
CA ASP A 192 -3.98 2.37 -26.94
C ASP A 192 -4.19 3.87 -27.22
N ALA A 193 -3.78 4.35 -28.41
CA ALA A 193 -3.87 5.77 -28.78
C ALA A 193 -5.31 6.33 -28.66
N ASP A 194 -6.31 5.52 -28.98
CA ASP A 194 -7.71 5.89 -28.89
C ASP A 194 -8.19 6.04 -27.44
N VAL A 195 -7.68 5.22 -26.52
CA VAL A 195 -7.95 5.32 -25.08
C VAL A 195 -7.31 6.55 -24.48
N ARG A 196 -6.05 6.81 -24.82
CA ARG A 196 -5.37 8.05 -24.42
C ARG A 196 -6.13 9.30 -24.83
N SER A 197 -6.63 9.32 -26.07
CA SER A 197 -7.44 10.43 -26.57
C SER A 197 -8.75 10.59 -25.81
N SER A 198 -9.34 9.49 -25.31
CA SER A 198 -10.59 9.51 -24.53
C SER A 198 -10.41 10.09 -23.14
N LEU A 199 -9.27 9.82 -22.52
CA LEU A 199 -8.95 10.29 -21.17
C LEU A 199 -8.53 11.76 -21.11
N GLY A 200 -8.24 12.38 -22.27
CA GLY A 200 -7.72 13.76 -22.32
C GLY A 200 -6.22 13.84 -22.07
N GLU A 201 -5.69 15.06 -21.95
CA GLU A 201 -4.25 15.31 -21.80
C GLU A 201 -3.85 15.74 -20.38
N ASP A 202 -4.82 15.88 -19.49
CA ASP A 202 -4.57 16.39 -18.14
C ASP A 202 -3.99 15.33 -17.23
N GLU A 203 -2.81 15.62 -16.69
CA GLU A 203 -2.05 14.73 -15.83
C GLU A 203 -1.54 15.48 -14.60
N VAL A 204 -1.55 14.81 -13.45
CA VAL A 204 -0.91 15.29 -12.23
C VAL A 204 0.06 14.24 -11.74
N ARG A 205 1.31 14.65 -11.53
CA ARG A 205 2.37 13.75 -11.09
C ARG A 205 2.77 14.08 -9.66
N PHE A 206 2.63 13.08 -8.80
CA PHE A 206 3.11 13.11 -7.43
C PHE A 206 4.52 12.55 -7.38
N GLU A 207 5.50 13.41 -7.15
CA GLU A 207 6.90 12.99 -7.01
C GLU A 207 7.18 12.40 -5.61
N PRO A 208 8.22 11.56 -5.45
CA PRO A 208 8.67 11.12 -4.14
C PRO A 208 8.97 12.31 -3.21
N TYR A 209 8.60 12.18 -1.94
CA TYR A 209 8.96 13.17 -0.94
C TYR A 209 10.46 13.12 -0.64
N ASP A 210 11.08 14.27 -0.50
CA ASP A 210 12.40 14.39 0.06
C ASP A 210 12.39 14.38 1.62
N ALA A 211 13.58 14.37 2.22
CA ALA A 211 13.68 14.29 3.68
C ALA A 211 13.14 15.53 4.40
N ASP A 212 13.24 16.72 3.80
CA ASP A 212 12.75 17.96 4.41
C ASP A 212 11.22 18.02 4.37
N GLN A 213 10.62 17.61 3.25
CA GLN A 213 9.18 17.46 3.11
C GLN A 213 8.62 16.44 4.11
N LEU A 214 9.30 15.29 4.28
CA LEU A 214 8.90 14.28 5.27
C LEU A 214 9.01 14.78 6.70
N ARG A 215 10.02 15.62 7.02
CA ARG A 215 10.10 16.27 8.35
C ARG A 215 8.87 17.13 8.63
N ASN A 216 8.45 17.94 7.67
CA ASN A 216 7.26 18.79 7.81
C ASN A 216 5.99 17.95 7.99
N ILE A 217 5.83 16.87 7.21
CA ILE A 217 4.69 15.96 7.32
C ILE A 217 4.67 15.30 8.70
N LEU A 218 5.81 14.77 9.16
CA LEU A 218 5.91 14.12 10.47
C LEU A 218 5.70 15.09 11.62
N ALA A 219 6.20 16.32 11.53
CA ALA A 219 5.98 17.36 12.53
C ALA A 219 4.49 17.68 12.72
N ARG A 220 3.76 17.89 11.63
CA ARG A 220 2.31 18.15 11.68
C ARG A 220 1.54 16.97 12.27
N ARG A 221 1.91 15.75 11.90
CA ARG A 221 1.34 14.54 12.49
C ARG A 221 1.63 14.42 13.99
N ALA A 222 2.86 14.75 14.40
CA ALA A 222 3.27 14.71 15.80
C ALA A 222 2.50 15.71 16.66
N VAL A 223 2.28 16.93 16.17
CA VAL A 223 1.48 17.96 16.87
C VAL A 223 0.05 17.51 17.12
N GLY A 224 -0.58 16.84 16.15
CA GLY A 224 -1.93 16.34 16.33
C GLY A 224 -2.03 15.05 17.15
N ALA A 225 -0.93 14.32 17.31
CA ALA A 225 -0.93 12.97 17.90
C ALA A 225 -0.37 12.92 19.32
N LEU A 226 0.57 13.80 19.67
CA LEU A 226 1.38 13.70 20.88
C LEU A 226 1.09 14.87 21.83
N ARG A 227 1.05 14.55 23.13
CA ARG A 227 0.96 15.56 24.19
C ARG A 227 2.18 16.47 24.14
N ASP A 228 2.05 17.66 24.70
CA ASP A 228 3.16 18.63 24.89
C ASP A 228 4.01 18.81 23.61
N THR A 229 3.33 18.78 22.44
CA THR A 229 3.94 18.94 21.12
C THR A 229 3.15 19.99 20.33
N TYR A 230 3.83 21.04 19.87
CA TYR A 230 3.17 22.19 19.22
C TYR A 230 4.12 22.93 18.29
N PHE A 231 3.58 23.79 17.45
CA PHE A 231 4.38 24.72 16.64
C PHE A 231 4.52 26.06 17.35
N GLU A 232 5.77 26.56 17.45
CA GLU A 232 6.05 27.89 17.93
C GLU A 232 5.63 28.94 16.92
N ASP A 233 5.07 30.08 17.38
CA ASP A 233 4.60 31.20 16.55
C ASP A 233 3.53 30.83 15.50
N ASP A 234 2.80 29.74 15.67
CA ASP A 234 1.82 29.21 14.71
C ASP A 234 2.38 28.97 13.29
N VAL A 235 3.70 28.75 13.18
CA VAL A 235 4.36 28.43 11.92
C VAL A 235 4.47 26.90 11.79
N GLU A 236 3.65 26.33 10.94
CA GLU A 236 3.55 24.88 10.73
C GLU A 236 4.72 24.31 9.90
N ASP A 237 5.93 24.45 10.40
CA ASP A 237 7.18 23.98 9.83
C ASP A 237 7.98 23.19 10.88
N TYR A 238 8.73 22.17 10.47
CA TYR A 238 9.53 21.36 11.38
C TYR A 238 10.50 22.18 12.23
N GLN A 239 11.07 23.27 11.72
CA GLN A 239 12.01 24.11 12.45
C GLN A 239 11.35 24.82 13.65
N HIS A 240 10.04 25.02 13.61
CA HIS A 240 9.23 25.63 14.66
C HIS A 240 8.58 24.58 15.59
N LEU A 241 8.82 23.28 15.35
CA LEU A 241 8.32 22.23 16.22
C LEU A 241 8.96 22.30 17.61
N ARG A 242 8.15 22.21 18.66
CA ARG A 242 8.55 22.03 20.04
C ARG A 242 7.86 20.82 20.62
N SER A 243 8.60 19.95 21.28
CA SER A 243 8.04 18.74 21.92
C SER A 243 8.82 18.38 23.16
N GLU A 244 8.08 18.02 24.22
CA GLU A 244 8.67 17.39 25.40
C GLU A 244 8.76 15.86 25.24
N ILE A 245 8.07 15.32 24.22
CA ILE A 245 7.99 13.87 23.93
C ILE A 245 9.08 13.43 22.95
N LEU A 246 9.36 14.22 21.91
CA LEU A 246 10.30 13.86 20.86
C LEU A 246 11.67 14.49 21.11
N THR A 247 12.74 13.69 21.04
CA THR A 247 14.09 14.25 20.96
C THR A 247 14.36 14.84 19.58
N ASP A 248 15.32 15.78 19.50
CA ASP A 248 15.62 16.54 18.28
C ASP A 248 15.96 15.67 17.06
N ASP A 249 16.52 14.47 17.28
CA ASP A 249 16.94 13.56 16.19
C ASP A 249 15.85 12.57 15.76
N THR A 250 14.73 12.49 16.47
CA THR A 250 13.66 11.49 16.22
C THR A 250 13.00 11.67 14.84
N ILE A 251 12.46 12.86 14.56
CA ILE A 251 11.83 13.16 13.27
C ILE A 251 12.84 13.17 12.12
N PRO A 252 14.03 13.82 12.26
CA PRO A 252 15.04 13.77 11.21
C PRO A 252 15.43 12.36 10.79
N LEU A 253 15.60 11.45 11.75
CA LEU A 253 15.95 10.07 11.43
C LEU A 253 14.80 9.34 10.74
N ALA A 254 13.56 9.45 11.24
CA ALA A 254 12.39 8.83 10.63
C ALA A 254 12.16 9.33 9.19
N ALA A 255 12.31 10.64 8.96
CA ALA A 255 12.22 11.26 7.65
C ALA A 255 13.33 10.79 6.69
N ALA A 256 14.57 10.75 7.17
CA ALA A 256 15.72 10.30 6.37
C ALA A 256 15.56 8.83 5.94
N LEU A 257 15.09 7.96 6.83
CA LEU A 257 14.82 6.55 6.52
C LEU A 257 13.67 6.40 5.51
N GLY A 258 12.57 7.15 5.67
CA GLY A 258 11.46 7.14 4.72
C GLY A 258 11.82 7.68 3.34
N ALA A 259 12.73 8.68 3.27
CA ALA A 259 13.21 9.25 2.00
C ALA A 259 14.19 8.31 1.28
N GLN A 260 14.99 7.55 2.03
CA GLN A 260 16.07 6.72 1.49
C GLN A 260 15.56 5.65 0.52
N ASP A 261 14.45 5.01 0.84
CA ASP A 261 13.95 3.87 0.07
C ASP A 261 13.07 4.31 -1.11
N THR A 262 11.98 5.03 -0.84
CA THR A 262 10.97 5.35 -1.87
C THR A 262 10.41 6.77 -1.79
N GLY A 263 10.78 7.57 -0.80
CA GLY A 263 10.12 8.84 -0.50
C GLY A 263 8.63 8.66 -0.15
N ASP A 264 8.31 7.55 0.53
CA ASP A 264 6.94 7.18 0.95
C ASP A 264 6.63 7.78 2.32
N ALA A 265 5.72 8.76 2.35
CA ALA A 265 5.29 9.38 3.60
C ALA A 265 4.62 8.38 4.56
N ARG A 266 3.95 7.35 4.03
CA ARG A 266 3.32 6.30 4.84
C ARG A 266 4.36 5.49 5.62
N GLU A 267 5.52 5.22 5.00
CA GLU A 267 6.63 4.52 5.66
C GLU A 267 7.24 5.38 6.78
N ALA A 268 7.51 6.65 6.51
CA ALA A 268 8.01 7.58 7.52
C ALA A 268 7.04 7.72 8.71
N ILE A 269 5.73 7.84 8.43
CA ILE A 269 4.68 7.89 9.46
C ILE A 269 4.65 6.57 10.25
N ARG A 270 4.78 5.43 9.60
CA ARG A 270 4.80 4.10 10.23
C ARG A 270 5.99 3.95 11.18
N LEU A 271 7.17 4.44 10.78
CA LEU A 271 8.36 4.45 11.62
C LEU A 271 8.14 5.28 12.87
N LEU A 272 7.67 6.53 12.74
CA LEU A 272 7.42 7.40 13.89
C LEU A 272 6.33 6.82 14.81
N PHE A 273 5.22 6.34 14.25
CA PHE A 273 4.15 5.70 15.02
C PHE A 273 4.67 4.50 15.82
N ARG A 274 5.49 3.65 15.20
CA ARG A 274 6.02 2.45 15.88
C ARG A 274 7.03 2.81 16.95
N ALA A 275 7.90 3.79 16.69
CA ALA A 275 8.85 4.31 17.67
C ALA A 275 8.14 4.87 18.89
N THR A 276 7.08 5.67 18.67
CA THR A 276 6.25 6.23 19.74
C THR A 276 5.56 5.12 20.54
N ARG A 277 5.02 4.09 19.85
CA ARG A 277 4.42 2.93 20.53
C ARG A 277 5.42 2.18 21.41
N PHE A 278 6.66 2.02 21.00
CA PHE A 278 7.68 1.35 21.83
C PHE A 278 7.97 2.13 23.11
N ALA A 279 8.09 3.46 23.04
CA ALA A 279 8.27 4.29 24.23
C ALA A 279 7.04 4.20 25.16
N ASP A 280 5.83 4.33 24.60
CA ASP A 280 4.57 4.27 25.35
C ASP A 280 4.38 2.90 26.05
N ASP A 281 4.58 1.79 25.32
CA ASP A 281 4.47 0.43 25.86
C ASP A 281 5.45 0.17 27.01
N ARG A 282 6.59 0.89 27.07
CA ARG A 282 7.60 0.86 28.14
C ARG A 282 7.35 1.89 29.24
N SER A 283 6.31 2.70 29.11
CA SER A 283 6.02 3.83 30.00
C SER A 283 7.18 4.85 30.06
N GLU A 284 7.89 5.01 28.94
CA GLU A 284 8.89 6.06 28.76
C GLU A 284 8.21 7.35 28.31
N THR A 285 8.70 8.48 28.81
CA THR A 285 8.11 9.80 28.53
C THR A 285 8.66 10.44 27.27
N THR A 286 9.75 9.89 26.69
CA THR A 286 10.42 10.46 25.53
C THR A 286 10.68 9.42 24.47
N VAL A 287 10.48 9.82 23.21
CA VAL A 287 10.79 9.02 22.01
C VAL A 287 12.14 9.50 21.45
N THR A 288 13.06 8.57 21.29
CA THR A 288 14.43 8.85 20.86
C THR A 288 14.73 8.25 19.48
N GLU A 289 15.89 8.61 18.91
CA GLU A 289 16.37 7.97 17.67
C GLU A 289 16.55 6.44 17.80
N GLU A 290 16.86 5.94 19.01
CA GLU A 290 16.98 4.50 19.25
C GLU A 290 15.65 3.77 19.05
N HIS A 291 14.54 4.37 19.51
CA HIS A 291 13.21 3.84 19.23
C HIS A 291 12.87 3.81 17.72
N VAL A 292 13.37 4.80 16.96
CA VAL A 292 13.19 4.82 15.51
C VAL A 292 13.99 3.71 14.83
N ARG A 293 15.22 3.44 15.27
CA ARG A 293 16.04 2.33 14.78
C ARG A 293 15.40 0.97 15.09
N GLU A 294 14.96 0.81 16.33
CA GLU A 294 14.23 -0.40 16.75
C GLU A 294 12.94 -0.59 15.96
N ALA A 295 12.19 0.49 15.70
CA ALA A 295 10.99 0.47 14.88
C ALA A 295 11.29 0.00 13.45
N ARG A 296 12.39 0.46 12.84
CA ARG A 296 12.84 0.03 11.53
C ARG A 296 13.11 -1.47 11.52
N ASP A 297 13.96 -1.95 12.42
CA ASP A 297 14.33 -3.37 12.49
C ASP A 297 13.10 -4.25 12.69
N PHE A 298 12.16 -3.81 13.54
CA PHE A 298 10.89 -4.50 13.75
C PHE A 298 10.03 -4.56 12.47
N LEU A 299 9.89 -3.44 11.76
CA LEU A 299 9.07 -3.37 10.53
C LEU A 299 9.69 -4.20 9.40
N GLU A 300 11.02 -4.17 9.24
CA GLU A 300 11.74 -5.03 8.29
C GLU A 300 11.51 -6.51 8.60
N THR A 301 11.65 -6.90 9.88
CA THR A 301 11.38 -8.29 10.31
C THR A 301 9.93 -8.69 10.02
N LYS A 302 8.96 -7.83 10.35
CA LYS A 302 7.54 -8.10 10.09
C LYS A 302 7.21 -8.18 8.60
N ALA A 303 7.85 -7.41 7.76
CA ALA A 303 7.70 -7.51 6.31
C ALA A 303 8.20 -8.87 5.79
N ILE A 304 9.35 -9.35 6.28
CA ILE A 304 9.88 -10.66 5.92
C ILE A 304 8.96 -11.78 6.42
N GLU A 305 8.49 -11.73 7.67
CA GLU A 305 7.54 -12.70 8.22
C GLU A 305 6.27 -12.82 7.35
N SER A 306 5.65 -11.69 7.01
CA SER A 306 4.49 -11.65 6.10
C SER A 306 4.82 -12.19 4.71
N GLY A 307 6.00 -11.88 4.21
CA GLY A 307 6.51 -12.41 2.94
C GLY A 307 6.61 -13.94 2.98
N ILE A 308 7.15 -14.50 4.06
CA ILE A 308 7.25 -15.96 4.24
C ILE A 308 5.86 -16.60 4.23
N GLN A 309 4.91 -16.08 4.99
CA GLN A 309 3.56 -16.65 5.11
C GLN A 309 2.78 -16.71 3.79
N THR A 310 3.11 -15.82 2.83
CA THR A 310 2.45 -15.74 1.53
C THR A 310 3.19 -16.44 0.39
N LEU A 311 4.30 -17.14 0.69
CA LEU A 311 5.11 -17.82 -0.32
C LEU A 311 4.34 -18.94 -1.02
N PRO A 312 4.38 -19.02 -2.36
CA PRO A 312 3.91 -20.19 -3.09
C PRO A 312 4.68 -21.46 -2.70
N ASN A 313 4.02 -22.63 -2.78
CA ASN A 313 4.55 -23.92 -2.32
C ASN A 313 6.01 -24.19 -2.73
N GLN A 314 6.38 -23.88 -3.97
CA GLN A 314 7.73 -24.15 -4.47
C GLN A 314 8.80 -23.26 -3.84
N ARG A 315 8.48 -21.99 -3.55
CA ARG A 315 9.38 -21.08 -2.83
C ARG A 315 9.45 -21.45 -1.35
N MET A 316 8.32 -21.85 -0.77
CA MET A 316 8.25 -22.32 0.60
C MET A 316 9.14 -23.56 0.83
N LEU A 317 9.07 -24.57 -0.05
CA LEU A 317 9.93 -25.75 0.01
C LEU A 317 11.42 -25.41 -0.16
N ALA A 318 11.74 -24.40 -1.00
CA ALA A 318 13.11 -23.92 -1.14
C ALA A 318 13.60 -23.22 0.15
N LEU A 319 12.76 -22.40 0.79
CA LEU A 319 13.05 -21.79 2.09
C LEU A 319 13.26 -22.86 3.16
N MET A 320 12.35 -23.82 3.27
CA MET A 320 12.46 -24.95 4.22
C MET A 320 13.78 -25.70 4.06
N ALA A 321 14.26 -25.89 2.83
CA ALA A 321 15.54 -26.55 2.58
C ALA A 321 16.74 -25.74 3.08
N VAL A 322 16.70 -24.41 3.01
CA VAL A 322 17.72 -23.53 3.61
C VAL A 322 17.61 -23.56 5.14
N THR A 323 16.38 -23.49 5.68
CA THR A 323 16.09 -23.55 7.12
C THR A 323 16.64 -24.84 7.73
N TYR A 324 16.45 -25.98 7.04
CA TYR A 324 17.03 -27.28 7.46
C TYR A 324 18.55 -27.19 7.66
N HIS A 325 19.28 -26.59 6.71
CA HIS A 325 20.73 -26.39 6.85
C HIS A 325 21.08 -25.39 7.96
N GLY A 326 20.20 -24.42 8.23
CA GLY A 326 20.31 -23.52 9.37
C GLY A 326 20.26 -24.27 10.71
N ILE A 327 19.29 -25.16 10.88
CA ILE A 327 19.16 -26.05 12.07
C ILE A 327 20.43 -26.88 12.29
N GLN A 328 21.04 -27.38 11.21
CA GLN A 328 22.27 -28.15 11.28
C GLN A 328 23.54 -27.30 11.50
N GLY A 329 23.44 -26.00 11.60
CA GLY A 329 24.57 -25.06 11.72
C GLY A 329 25.45 -24.97 10.46
N ASN A 330 24.93 -25.38 9.30
CA ASN A 330 25.67 -25.48 8.03
C ASN A 330 25.36 -24.31 7.09
N THR A 331 25.11 -23.11 7.60
CA THR A 331 24.89 -21.89 6.80
C THR A 331 26.07 -20.93 6.91
N PRO A 332 26.44 -20.19 5.86
CA PRO A 332 25.84 -20.17 4.53
C PRO A 332 26.12 -21.44 3.69
N VAL A 333 25.14 -21.91 2.95
CA VAL A 333 25.17 -23.19 2.23
C VAL A 333 25.06 -22.97 0.71
N THR A 334 25.77 -23.80 -0.09
CA THR A 334 25.74 -23.72 -1.56
C THR A 334 24.47 -24.36 -2.14
N THR A 335 24.18 -24.04 -3.41
CA THR A 335 22.94 -24.48 -4.08
C THR A 335 22.76 -25.99 -4.13
N THR A 336 23.84 -26.76 -4.32
CA THR A 336 23.76 -28.24 -4.50
C THR A 336 23.21 -28.98 -3.28
N PRO A 337 23.70 -28.76 -2.02
CA PRO A 337 23.09 -29.37 -0.82
C PRO A 337 21.64 -28.90 -0.62
N ILE A 338 21.33 -27.63 -0.82
CA ILE A 338 19.96 -27.13 -0.69
C ILE A 338 19.03 -27.84 -1.66
N TYR A 339 19.44 -28.00 -2.93
CA TYR A 339 18.64 -28.70 -3.94
C TYR A 339 18.41 -30.16 -3.60
N THR A 340 19.39 -30.82 -2.98
CA THR A 340 19.24 -32.21 -2.51
C THR A 340 18.16 -32.32 -1.43
N GLN A 341 18.19 -31.42 -0.44
CA GLN A 341 17.20 -31.38 0.63
C GLN A 341 15.81 -30.99 0.11
N TYR A 342 15.74 -29.98 -0.81
CA TYR A 342 14.51 -29.60 -1.48
C TYR A 342 13.83 -30.78 -2.20
N LYS A 343 14.57 -31.63 -2.90
CA LYS A 343 14.00 -32.84 -3.55
C LYS A 343 13.34 -33.78 -2.54
N THR A 344 14.00 -34.02 -1.42
CA THR A 344 13.45 -34.83 -0.33
C THR A 344 12.14 -34.21 0.19
N PHE A 345 12.10 -32.91 0.39
CA PHE A 345 10.88 -32.23 0.84
C PHE A 345 9.76 -32.25 -0.19
N CYS A 346 10.08 -32.13 -1.48
CA CYS A 346 9.10 -32.30 -2.56
C CYS A 346 8.47 -33.71 -2.55
N GLU A 347 9.26 -34.75 -2.29
CA GLU A 347 8.77 -36.14 -2.19
C GLU A 347 7.81 -36.29 -1.00
N TYR A 348 8.16 -35.76 0.18
CA TYR A 348 7.28 -35.78 1.35
C TYR A 348 5.98 -35.01 1.15
N ALA A 349 6.05 -33.84 0.49
CA ALA A 349 4.90 -32.99 0.26
C ALA A 349 4.06 -33.36 -0.97
N ASP A 350 4.41 -34.42 -1.70
CA ASP A 350 3.80 -34.85 -2.97
C ASP A 350 3.73 -33.69 -3.99
N VAL A 351 4.84 -32.97 -4.14
CA VAL A 351 4.98 -31.81 -5.04
C VAL A 351 6.03 -32.13 -6.11
N ASN A 352 5.75 -31.75 -7.35
CA ASN A 352 6.67 -31.96 -8.46
C ASN A 352 8.01 -31.24 -8.23
N VAL A 353 9.12 -31.95 -8.41
CA VAL A 353 10.48 -31.42 -8.30
C VAL A 353 10.77 -30.49 -9.49
N LEU A 354 11.19 -29.27 -9.24
CA LEU A 354 11.67 -28.36 -10.27
C LEU A 354 13.05 -28.78 -10.80
N SER A 355 13.35 -28.44 -12.05
CA SER A 355 14.72 -28.56 -12.55
C SER A 355 15.68 -27.66 -11.77
N ASN A 356 16.97 -28.01 -11.72
CA ASN A 356 17.99 -27.25 -10.98
C ASN A 356 18.01 -25.76 -11.37
N ARG A 357 17.80 -25.43 -12.66
CA ARG A 357 17.72 -24.05 -13.15
C ARG A 357 16.54 -23.32 -12.50
N ARG A 358 15.32 -23.87 -12.59
CA ARG A 358 14.12 -23.24 -12.01
C ARG A 358 14.19 -23.15 -10.50
N PHE A 359 14.83 -24.11 -9.85
CA PHE A 359 15.06 -24.07 -8.42
C PHE A 359 16.00 -22.91 -8.02
N ARG A 360 17.08 -22.69 -8.77
CA ARG A 360 17.98 -21.53 -8.58
C ARG A 360 17.23 -20.21 -8.73
N ASP A 361 16.30 -20.14 -9.70
CA ASP A 361 15.45 -18.97 -9.87
C ASP A 361 14.62 -18.72 -8.58
N ARG A 362 14.09 -19.79 -7.93
CA ARG A 362 13.34 -19.66 -6.65
C ARG A 362 14.22 -19.18 -5.50
N LEU A 363 15.46 -19.66 -5.41
CA LEU A 363 16.41 -19.14 -4.40
C LEU A 363 16.77 -17.66 -4.65
N ASN A 364 16.91 -17.26 -5.90
CA ASN A 364 17.14 -15.87 -6.25
C ASN A 364 15.91 -15.00 -5.91
N ASP A 365 14.70 -15.45 -6.26
CA ASP A 365 13.45 -14.77 -5.89
C ASP A 365 13.37 -14.53 -4.36
N LEU A 366 13.74 -15.53 -3.55
CA LEU A 366 13.78 -15.41 -2.08
C LEU A 366 14.86 -14.44 -1.59
N ALA A 367 15.98 -14.35 -2.29
CA ALA A 367 17.03 -13.38 -1.97
C ALA A 367 16.63 -11.95 -2.39
N ASP A 368 15.99 -11.80 -3.54
CA ASP A 368 15.51 -10.51 -4.06
C ASP A 368 14.39 -9.92 -3.17
N THR A 369 13.65 -10.79 -2.46
CA THR A 369 12.63 -10.39 -1.46
C THR A 369 13.17 -10.33 -0.02
N ASN A 370 14.48 -10.33 0.17
CA ASN A 370 15.15 -10.26 1.47
C ASN A 370 14.76 -11.39 2.48
N VAL A 371 14.22 -12.50 2.00
CA VAL A 371 13.96 -13.69 2.83
C VAL A 371 15.25 -14.50 3.04
N LEU A 372 16.15 -14.48 2.05
CA LEU A 372 17.47 -15.09 2.10
C LEU A 372 18.58 -14.07 1.84
N ASN A 373 19.70 -14.23 2.53
CA ASN A 373 20.96 -13.58 2.17
C ASN A 373 21.67 -14.40 1.10
N LYS A 374 22.12 -13.75 0.03
CA LYS A 374 22.88 -14.38 -1.06
C LYS A 374 24.32 -13.84 -1.10
N ARG A 375 25.29 -14.75 -1.10
CA ARG A 375 26.70 -14.44 -1.37
C ARG A 375 27.10 -15.03 -2.71
N GLN A 376 27.63 -14.22 -3.60
CA GLN A 376 28.11 -14.69 -4.90
C GLN A 376 29.40 -15.50 -4.72
N GLY A 377 29.53 -16.60 -5.48
CA GLY A 377 30.77 -17.35 -5.60
C GLY A 377 31.89 -16.45 -6.18
N ARG A 378 33.13 -16.60 -5.64
CA ARG A 378 34.26 -15.72 -6.00
C ARG A 378 35.02 -16.11 -7.28
N GLY A 379 34.71 -17.27 -7.90
CA GLY A 379 35.42 -17.81 -9.04
C GLY A 379 34.53 -18.35 -10.15
N ARG A 380 35.16 -18.63 -11.31
CA ARG A 380 34.46 -19.24 -12.47
C ARG A 380 34.12 -20.70 -12.15
N GLY A 381 32.84 -20.96 -11.78
CA GLY A 381 32.34 -22.25 -11.38
C GLY A 381 31.94 -22.36 -9.90
N ASP A 382 32.20 -21.36 -9.08
CA ASP A 382 31.75 -21.33 -7.70
C ASP A 382 30.23 -21.12 -7.63
N GLU A 383 29.56 -21.90 -6.79
CA GLU A 383 28.13 -21.76 -6.55
C GLU A 383 27.85 -20.58 -5.59
N ASN A 384 26.71 -19.94 -5.81
CA ASN A 384 26.19 -18.99 -4.83
C ASN A 384 25.89 -19.69 -3.51
N GLN A 385 26.07 -18.97 -2.41
CA GLN A 385 25.77 -19.42 -1.06
C GLN A 385 24.57 -18.64 -0.51
N TYR A 386 23.75 -19.32 0.27
CA TYR A 386 22.52 -18.76 0.84
C TYR A 386 22.48 -19.01 2.35
N SER A 387 21.91 -18.06 3.08
CA SER A 387 21.55 -18.18 4.50
C SER A 387 20.21 -17.48 4.74
N LEU A 388 19.55 -17.76 5.84
CA LEU A 388 18.37 -17.01 6.25
C LEU A 388 18.72 -15.52 6.46
N ALA A 389 17.82 -14.63 6.10
CA ALA A 389 17.94 -13.20 6.38
C ALA A 389 17.34 -12.82 7.75
N VAL A 390 16.51 -13.69 8.31
CA VAL A 390 15.99 -13.61 9.68
C VAL A 390 16.66 -14.67 10.57
N ASP A 391 16.50 -14.56 11.87
CA ASP A 391 16.91 -15.61 12.80
C ASP A 391 16.14 -16.91 12.56
N LEU A 392 16.70 -18.01 13.04
CA LEU A 392 16.17 -19.34 12.78
C LEU A 392 14.78 -19.54 13.41
N ASP A 393 14.56 -18.99 14.60
CA ASP A 393 13.29 -19.14 15.32
C ASP A 393 12.18 -18.40 14.57
N THR A 394 12.41 -17.19 14.12
CA THR A 394 11.49 -16.43 13.26
C THR A 394 11.17 -17.17 11.96
N ALA A 395 12.15 -17.76 11.30
CA ALA A 395 11.91 -18.56 10.10
C ALA A 395 11.01 -19.78 10.40
N LEU A 396 11.27 -20.52 11.48
CA LEU A 396 10.53 -21.71 11.88
C LEU A 396 9.08 -21.38 12.29
N GLU A 397 8.87 -20.30 13.06
CA GLU A 397 7.54 -19.88 13.51
C GLU A 397 6.62 -19.50 12.35
N ASN A 398 7.18 -18.94 11.26
CA ASN A 398 6.45 -18.50 10.09
C ASN A 398 6.29 -19.54 8.98
N LEU A 399 6.78 -20.78 9.17
CA LEU A 399 6.45 -21.88 8.27
C LEU A 399 4.96 -22.25 8.38
N PRO A 400 4.34 -22.85 7.33
CA PRO A 400 2.92 -23.22 7.33
C PRO A 400 2.54 -24.13 8.51
N LYS A 401 1.44 -23.81 9.20
CA LYS A 401 0.90 -24.63 10.31
C LYS A 401 -0.18 -25.60 9.83
N GLU A 402 -1.01 -25.23 8.85
CA GLU A 402 -2.23 -25.93 8.46
C GLU A 402 -2.26 -26.38 6.98
N SER A 403 -1.12 -26.48 6.31
CA SER A 403 -1.10 -26.95 4.92
C SER A 403 -1.07 -28.46 4.85
N GLU A 404 -2.06 -29.11 4.21
CA GLU A 404 -2.12 -30.55 3.99
C GLU A 404 -0.85 -31.14 3.34
N ARG A 405 -0.07 -30.35 2.61
CA ARG A 405 1.12 -30.81 1.88
C ARG A 405 2.45 -30.34 2.47
N LEU A 406 2.48 -29.17 3.09
CA LEU A 406 3.70 -28.58 3.62
C LEU A 406 3.78 -28.62 5.15
N GLY A 407 2.65 -28.81 5.83
CA GLY A 407 2.55 -28.82 7.28
C GLY A 407 3.42 -29.89 7.93
N ASP A 408 3.44 -31.11 7.37
CA ASP A 408 4.25 -32.21 7.91
C ASP A 408 5.75 -31.92 7.85
N VAL A 409 6.22 -31.33 6.72
CA VAL A 409 7.63 -30.91 6.57
C VAL A 409 7.97 -29.78 7.55
N ALA A 410 7.08 -28.81 7.71
CA ALA A 410 7.24 -27.71 8.63
C ALA A 410 7.26 -28.17 10.09
N MET A 411 6.40 -29.09 10.46
CA MET A 411 6.36 -29.71 11.80
C MET A 411 7.69 -30.40 12.15
N VAL A 412 8.21 -31.24 11.26
CA VAL A 412 9.51 -31.87 11.46
C VAL A 412 10.64 -30.86 11.63
N LEU A 413 10.64 -29.78 10.87
CA LEU A 413 11.65 -28.70 10.99
C LEU A 413 11.54 -27.99 12.34
N ARG A 414 10.32 -27.69 12.82
CA ARG A 414 10.12 -27.06 14.15
C ARG A 414 10.59 -27.98 15.28
N GLU A 415 10.26 -29.28 15.22
CA GLU A 415 10.73 -30.25 16.21
C GLU A 415 12.27 -30.33 16.25
N GLN A 416 12.91 -30.37 15.07
CA GLN A 416 14.38 -30.41 14.97
C GLN A 416 15.03 -29.07 15.40
N GLY A 417 14.38 -27.94 15.19
CA GLY A 417 14.84 -26.61 15.59
C GLY A 417 14.55 -26.26 17.06
N GLY A 418 13.81 -27.12 17.78
CA GLY A 418 13.48 -26.89 19.20
C GLY A 418 12.37 -25.86 19.44
N VAL A 419 11.65 -25.46 18.40
CA VAL A 419 10.48 -24.57 18.50
C VAL A 419 9.25 -25.43 18.74
N ALA A 420 8.77 -25.47 19.98
CA ALA A 420 7.53 -26.17 20.32
C ALA A 420 6.31 -25.39 19.78
N ASP A 421 5.33 -26.12 19.22
CA ASP A 421 4.03 -25.53 18.90
C ASP A 421 3.40 -24.94 20.19
N LYS A 422 3.29 -23.60 20.22
CA LYS A 422 2.59 -22.87 21.28
C LYS A 422 1.14 -22.63 20.89
#